data_6bd49043a937dce4f7c2f23e98f12bd8
#
_entry.id   6bd49043a937dce4f7c2f23e98f12bd8
#
_cell.length_a   1.000
_cell.length_b   1.000
_cell.length_c   1.000
_cell.angle_alpha   90.00
_cell.angle_beta   90.00
_cell.angle_gamma   90.00
#
_symmetry.space_group_name_H-M   'P 1'
#
loop_
_entity.id
_entity.type
_entity.pdbx_description
1 polymer ?
#
loop_
_entity_poly.entity_id
_entity_poly.type
_entity_poly.pdbx_seq_one_letter_code
_entity_poly.pdbx_strand_id
1 'polypeptide(L)'
;AALLLHLADHHPTVLIATVRTGEPTPDAVTALWRDGRGTRIDLLPLSRLEVERLVAARLPGRLDPVARDGVWTRSAGNPLFVRELIDAALDDGTLRRDGDTWRWARSTEPPARLVEVVENRLARASAPDRRLLEIVARGEPLPVAVLARLDVDQRLDHLVRAGLVTTTPEHGEVALPH
;
A
#
# COMPACT_ATOMS: atom_id res chain seq x y z
N ALA A 1 10.33 10.31 21.11
CA ALA A 1 10.48 11.43 20.15
C ALA A 1 11.54 12.43 20.63
N ALA A 2 11.44 12.99 21.87
CA ALA A 2 12.42 13.92 22.41
C ALA A 2 13.87 13.36 22.45
N LEU A 3 14.03 12.07 22.78
CA LEU A 3 15.34 11.40 22.76
C LEU A 3 15.96 11.39 21.36
N LEU A 4 15.16 11.21 20.29
CA LEU A 4 15.65 11.22 18.92
C LEU A 4 16.20 12.59 18.51
N LEU A 5 15.52 13.67 18.89
CA LEU A 5 16.01 15.02 18.70
C LEU A 5 17.31 15.27 19.46
N HIS A 6 17.35 14.84 20.72
CA HIS A 6 18.56 14.99 21.55
C HIS A 6 19.75 14.24 20.96
N LEU A 7 19.54 13.01 20.48
CA LEU A 7 20.59 12.24 19.81
C LEU A 7 21.06 12.90 18.52
N ALA A 8 20.13 13.42 17.70
CA ALA A 8 20.47 14.11 16.46
C ALA A 8 21.28 15.41 16.70
N ASP A 9 21.06 16.09 17.83
CA ASP A 9 21.71 17.35 18.14
C ASP A 9 23.10 17.20 18.82
N HIS A 10 23.27 16.11 19.58
CA HIS A 10 24.44 16.03 20.49
C HIS A 10 25.39 14.87 20.14
N HIS A 11 25.02 14.02 19.21
CA HIS A 11 25.86 12.88 18.83
C HIS A 11 26.04 12.79 17.32
N PRO A 12 27.25 12.45 16.81
CA PRO A 12 27.50 12.20 15.40
C PRO A 12 26.90 10.83 14.99
N THR A 13 25.58 10.75 14.94
CA THR A 13 24.82 9.51 14.71
C THR A 13 24.00 9.66 13.44
N VAL A 14 24.01 8.61 12.60
CA VAL A 14 23.06 8.52 11.49
C VAL A 14 21.74 7.99 12.02
N LEU A 15 20.69 8.80 11.93
CA LEU A 15 19.34 8.45 12.33
C LEU A 15 18.49 8.20 11.07
N ILE A 16 17.94 6.99 10.96
CA ILE A 16 16.96 6.65 9.94
C ILE A 16 15.64 6.35 10.65
N ALA A 17 14.62 7.16 10.39
CA ALA A 17 13.30 6.99 10.96
C ALA A 17 12.28 6.75 9.85
N THR A 18 11.34 5.84 10.06
CA THR A 18 10.20 5.60 9.16
C THR A 18 8.92 6.09 9.80
N VAL A 19 8.13 6.79 9.01
CA VAL A 19 6.82 7.31 9.41
C VAL A 19 5.81 6.89 8.37
N ARG A 20 4.67 6.39 8.81
CA ARG A 20 3.60 6.04 7.88
C ARG A 20 2.85 7.30 7.47
N THR A 21 2.65 7.49 6.17
CA THR A 21 1.85 8.59 5.62
C THR A 21 0.42 8.50 6.14
N GLY A 22 -0.14 9.64 6.58
CA GLY A 22 -1.51 9.72 7.10
C GLY A 22 -1.68 9.36 8.58
N GLU A 23 -0.65 8.82 9.26
CA GLU A 23 -0.71 8.60 10.70
C GLU A 23 -0.24 9.84 11.48
N PRO A 24 -0.80 10.09 12.69
CA PRO A 24 -0.33 11.17 13.56
C PRO A 24 1.15 10.99 13.88
N THR A 25 1.95 11.97 13.50
CA THR A 25 3.38 11.95 13.74
C THR A 25 3.71 12.90 14.89
N PRO A 26 4.49 12.47 15.91
CA PRO A 26 4.91 13.33 16.99
C PRO A 26 5.66 14.56 16.49
N ASP A 27 5.39 15.74 17.05
CA ASP A 27 6.01 17.01 16.65
C ASP A 27 7.54 16.95 16.62
N ALA A 28 8.16 16.26 17.57
CA ALA A 28 9.59 16.07 17.62
C ALA A 28 10.16 15.28 16.42
N VAL A 29 9.38 14.39 15.83
CA VAL A 29 9.81 13.68 14.61
C VAL A 29 9.62 14.60 13.41
N THR A 30 8.53 15.38 13.38
CA THR A 30 8.27 16.37 12.34
C THR A 30 9.34 17.46 12.32
N ALA A 31 9.83 17.88 13.47
CA ALA A 31 10.89 18.89 13.62
C ALA A 31 12.21 18.46 12.97
N LEU A 32 12.51 17.16 12.91
CA LEU A 32 13.76 16.67 12.29
C LEU A 32 13.95 17.14 10.85
N TRP A 33 12.90 17.18 10.05
CA TRP A 33 12.99 17.65 8.66
C TRP A 33 12.56 19.10 8.47
N ARG A 34 11.66 19.66 9.32
CA ARG A 34 11.28 21.08 9.24
C ARG A 34 12.44 22.01 9.59
N ASP A 35 13.21 21.64 10.59
CA ASP A 35 14.34 22.44 11.08
C ASP A 35 15.63 22.19 10.29
N GLY A 36 15.56 21.48 9.16
CA GLY A 36 16.72 21.20 8.31
C GLY A 36 17.73 20.20 8.89
N ARG A 37 17.38 19.48 9.95
CA ARG A 37 18.25 18.50 10.63
C ARG A 37 18.27 17.14 9.94
N GLY A 38 17.38 16.91 9.00
CA GLY A 38 17.27 15.67 8.26
C GLY A 38 16.61 15.83 6.90
N THR A 39 16.80 14.84 6.06
CA THR A 39 16.16 14.77 4.73
C THR A 39 14.95 13.88 4.82
N ARG A 40 13.81 14.38 4.36
CA ARG A 40 12.60 13.57 4.18
C ARG A 40 12.65 12.90 2.82
N ILE A 41 12.40 11.61 2.80
CA ILE A 41 12.26 10.80 1.59
C ILE A 41 10.86 10.21 1.58
N ASP A 42 10.03 10.62 0.64
CA ASP A 42 8.71 10.03 0.45
C ASP A 42 8.82 8.79 -0.44
N LEU A 43 8.45 7.63 0.12
CA LEU A 43 8.45 6.37 -0.62
C LEU A 43 7.14 6.24 -1.40
N LEU A 44 7.26 6.19 -2.71
CA LEU A 44 6.14 5.91 -3.61
C LEU A 44 5.99 4.40 -3.81
N PRO A 45 4.80 3.93 -4.23
CA PRO A 45 4.64 2.57 -4.73
C PRO A 45 5.65 2.28 -5.84
N LEU A 46 6.12 1.05 -5.91
CA LEU A 46 7.01 0.61 -7.00
C LEU A 46 6.30 0.76 -8.34
N SER A 47 7.03 1.21 -9.35
CA SER A 47 6.56 1.17 -10.74
C SER A 47 6.43 -0.28 -11.22
N ARG A 48 5.70 -0.49 -12.30
CA ARG A 48 5.56 -1.82 -12.93
C ARG A 48 6.91 -2.48 -13.21
N LEU A 49 7.86 -1.72 -13.73
CA LEU A 49 9.21 -2.23 -14.02
C LEU A 49 9.96 -2.63 -12.74
N GLU A 50 9.80 -1.89 -11.66
CA GLU A 50 10.42 -2.21 -10.36
C GLU A 50 9.78 -3.45 -9.74
N VAL A 51 8.45 -3.61 -9.85
CA VAL A 51 7.77 -4.86 -9.45
C VAL A 51 8.31 -6.03 -10.26
N GLU A 52 8.47 -5.91 -11.57
CA GLU A 52 9.04 -6.96 -12.42
C GLU A 52 10.46 -7.32 -11.99
N ARG A 53 11.30 -6.34 -11.65
CA ARG A 53 12.65 -6.56 -11.12
C ARG A 53 12.64 -7.26 -9.76
N LEU A 54 11.73 -6.85 -8.87
CA LEU A 54 11.57 -7.47 -7.55
C LEU A 54 11.17 -8.94 -7.69
N VAL A 55 10.23 -9.24 -8.58
CA VAL A 55 9.82 -10.62 -8.87
C VAL A 55 10.94 -11.44 -9.51
N ALA A 56 11.67 -10.88 -10.47
CA ALA A 56 12.80 -11.55 -11.12
C ALA A 56 13.94 -11.89 -10.15
N ALA A 57 14.16 -11.05 -9.13
CA ALA A 57 15.12 -11.34 -8.07
C ALA A 57 14.70 -12.52 -7.18
N ARG A 58 13.38 -12.78 -7.06
CA ARG A 58 12.82 -13.88 -6.25
C ARG A 58 12.62 -15.17 -7.07
N LEU A 59 12.20 -15.03 -8.32
CA LEU A 59 11.86 -16.12 -9.22
C LEU A 59 12.79 -16.11 -10.45
N PRO A 60 13.84 -16.94 -10.47
CA PRO A 60 14.68 -17.06 -11.66
C PRO A 60 13.87 -17.59 -12.85
N GLY A 61 13.91 -16.87 -13.97
CA GLY A 61 13.13 -17.18 -15.17
C GLY A 61 12.20 -16.03 -15.56
N ARG A 62 11.23 -16.31 -16.40
CA ARG A 62 10.30 -15.33 -16.94
C ARG A 62 8.90 -15.57 -16.38
N LEU A 63 8.19 -14.51 -16.00
CA LEU A 63 6.75 -14.57 -15.77
C LEU A 63 6.01 -14.49 -17.10
N ASP A 64 4.98 -15.31 -17.26
CA ASP A 64 4.08 -15.12 -18.38
C ASP A 64 3.32 -13.77 -18.23
N PRO A 65 2.77 -13.22 -19.33
CA PRO A 65 2.10 -11.93 -19.29
C PRO A 65 0.93 -11.87 -18.27
N VAL A 66 0.18 -12.97 -18.13
CA VAL A 66 -0.97 -13.03 -17.21
C VAL A 66 -0.52 -13.00 -15.76
N ALA A 67 0.54 -13.76 -15.42
CA ALA A 67 1.15 -13.75 -14.09
C ALA A 67 1.70 -12.36 -13.75
N ARG A 68 2.39 -11.73 -14.69
CA ARG A 68 2.97 -10.39 -14.53
C ARG A 68 1.90 -9.33 -14.28
N ASP A 69 0.85 -9.33 -15.09
CA ASP A 69 -0.28 -8.41 -14.92
C ASP A 69 -1.02 -8.66 -13.61
N GLY A 70 -1.18 -9.94 -13.25
CA GLY A 70 -1.82 -10.34 -11.99
C GLY A 70 -1.06 -9.87 -10.75
N VAL A 71 0.29 -9.99 -10.74
CA VAL A 71 1.12 -9.47 -9.65
C VAL A 71 1.01 -7.95 -9.56
N TRP A 72 1.13 -7.27 -10.70
CA TRP A 72 1.04 -5.81 -10.75
C TRP A 72 -0.30 -5.31 -10.23
N THR A 73 -1.40 -5.79 -10.79
CA THR A 73 -2.75 -5.34 -10.45
C THR A 73 -3.08 -5.56 -8.98
N ARG A 74 -2.70 -6.73 -8.43
CA ARG A 74 -3.02 -7.08 -7.04
C ARG A 74 -2.12 -6.41 -6.01
N SER A 75 -0.86 -6.11 -6.37
CA SER A 75 0.08 -5.47 -5.45
C SER A 75 0.04 -3.95 -5.50
N ALA A 76 -0.42 -3.37 -6.60
CA ALA A 76 -0.36 -1.92 -6.90
C ALA A 76 1.00 -1.29 -6.57
N GLY A 77 2.08 -2.03 -6.79
CA GLY A 77 3.43 -1.58 -6.49
C GLY A 77 3.82 -1.65 -5.01
N ASN A 78 3.00 -2.25 -4.14
CA ASN A 78 3.38 -2.48 -2.75
C ASN A 78 4.33 -3.68 -2.64
N PRO A 79 5.61 -3.49 -2.23
CA PRO A 79 6.59 -4.57 -2.19
C PRO A 79 6.25 -5.69 -1.21
N LEU A 80 5.54 -5.38 -0.11
CA LEU A 80 5.06 -6.40 0.81
C LEU A 80 4.02 -7.29 0.12
N PHE A 81 3.08 -6.69 -0.60
CA PHE A 81 2.04 -7.43 -1.31
C PHE A 81 2.61 -8.25 -2.44
N VAL A 82 3.60 -7.72 -3.19
CA VAL A 82 4.33 -8.52 -4.21
C VAL A 82 4.90 -9.78 -3.57
N ARG A 83 5.59 -9.65 -2.44
CA ARG A 83 6.20 -10.79 -1.75
C ARG A 83 5.16 -11.81 -1.30
N GLU A 84 4.13 -11.36 -0.56
CA GLU A 84 3.10 -12.24 -0.01
C GLU A 84 2.29 -12.95 -1.12
N LEU A 85 2.01 -12.26 -2.24
CA LEU A 85 1.35 -12.86 -3.39
C LEU A 85 2.17 -13.98 -4.02
N ILE A 86 3.47 -13.75 -4.20
CA ILE A 86 4.37 -14.75 -4.78
C ILE A 86 4.56 -15.93 -3.85
N ASP A 87 4.81 -15.69 -2.57
CA ASP A 87 5.06 -16.75 -1.58
C ASP A 87 3.80 -17.62 -1.43
N ALA A 88 2.62 -17.03 -1.32
CA ALA A 88 1.36 -17.78 -1.25
C ALA A 88 1.08 -18.59 -2.54
N ALA A 89 1.33 -17.99 -3.71
CA ALA A 89 1.10 -18.68 -4.98
C ALA A 89 2.09 -19.84 -5.23
N LEU A 90 3.28 -19.79 -4.64
CA LEU A 90 4.21 -20.90 -4.61
C LEU A 90 3.74 -21.98 -3.63
N ASP A 91 3.31 -21.59 -2.43
CA ASP A 91 2.89 -22.52 -1.37
C ASP A 91 1.63 -23.30 -1.77
N ASP A 92 0.65 -22.64 -2.40
CA ASP A 92 -0.59 -23.26 -2.87
C ASP A 92 -0.43 -23.95 -4.26
N GLY A 93 0.72 -23.80 -4.89
CA GLY A 93 1.04 -24.39 -6.18
C GLY A 93 0.28 -23.77 -7.35
N THR A 94 -0.32 -22.58 -7.19
CA THR A 94 -0.96 -21.87 -8.30
C THR A 94 0.09 -21.18 -9.20
N LEU A 95 1.25 -20.82 -8.67
CA LEU A 95 2.40 -20.36 -9.45
C LEU A 95 3.34 -21.53 -9.72
N ARG A 96 3.39 -21.99 -10.96
CA ARG A 96 4.20 -23.15 -11.38
C ARG A 96 5.18 -22.78 -12.45
N ARG A 97 6.34 -23.44 -12.40
CA ARG A 97 7.37 -23.31 -13.41
C ARG A 97 7.15 -24.32 -14.55
N ASP A 98 7.08 -23.81 -15.77
CA ASP A 98 7.02 -24.59 -17.01
C ASP A 98 8.24 -24.20 -17.88
N GLY A 99 9.25 -25.06 -17.87
CA GLY A 99 10.56 -24.74 -18.45
C GLY A 99 11.23 -23.53 -17.79
N ASP A 100 11.43 -22.45 -18.54
CA ASP A 100 11.98 -21.19 -18.04
C ASP A 100 10.91 -20.11 -17.73
N THR A 101 9.63 -20.51 -17.82
CA THR A 101 8.51 -19.59 -17.65
C THR A 101 7.67 -19.95 -16.43
N TRP A 102 7.38 -18.97 -15.59
CA TRP A 102 6.45 -19.10 -14.50
C TRP A 102 5.04 -18.74 -14.97
N ARG A 103 4.10 -19.64 -14.74
CA ARG A 103 2.67 -19.48 -15.07
C ARG A 103 1.85 -19.45 -13.81
N TRP A 104 0.94 -18.49 -13.74
CA TRP A 104 0.02 -18.37 -12.62
C TRP A 104 -1.37 -18.88 -13.02
N ALA A 105 -1.78 -20.00 -12.45
CA ALA A 105 -3.18 -20.40 -12.51
C ALA A 105 -3.99 -19.37 -11.69
N ARG A 106 -5.06 -18.84 -12.27
CA ARG A 106 -5.91 -17.86 -11.59
C ARG A 106 -6.42 -18.43 -10.27
N SER A 107 -5.94 -17.92 -9.15
CA SER A 107 -6.61 -18.04 -7.87
C SER A 107 -7.62 -16.91 -7.72
N THR A 108 -8.83 -17.25 -7.32
CA THR A 108 -9.90 -16.28 -7.03
C THR A 108 -9.82 -15.78 -5.59
N GLU A 109 -9.10 -16.48 -4.73
CA GLU A 109 -8.98 -16.14 -3.32
C GLU A 109 -7.69 -15.37 -3.04
N PRO A 110 -7.77 -14.27 -2.27
CA PRO A 110 -6.59 -13.56 -1.81
C PRO A 110 -5.81 -14.42 -0.80
N PRO A 111 -4.46 -14.31 -0.77
CA PRO A 111 -3.65 -14.99 0.24
C PRO A 111 -4.09 -14.66 1.66
N ALA A 112 -4.16 -15.66 2.54
CA ALA A 112 -4.61 -15.48 3.93
C ALA A 112 -3.83 -14.39 4.68
N ARG A 113 -2.51 -14.30 4.49
CA ARG A 113 -1.69 -13.23 5.07
C ARG A 113 -2.04 -11.84 4.55
N LEU A 114 -2.44 -11.74 3.29
CA LEU A 114 -2.88 -10.47 2.74
C LEU A 114 -4.21 -10.05 3.36
N VAL A 115 -5.13 -11.01 3.51
CA VAL A 115 -6.41 -10.79 4.22
C VAL A 115 -6.12 -10.30 5.64
N GLU A 116 -5.24 -10.94 6.40
CA GLU A 116 -4.85 -10.55 7.76
C GLU A 116 -4.29 -9.13 7.82
N VAL A 117 -3.42 -8.73 6.89
CA VAL A 117 -2.88 -7.37 6.81
C VAL A 117 -3.97 -6.34 6.58
N VAL A 118 -4.91 -6.65 5.67
CA VAL A 118 -6.05 -5.78 5.38
C VAL A 118 -7.02 -5.73 6.58
N GLU A 119 -7.33 -6.86 7.19
CA GLU A 119 -8.19 -6.93 8.38
C GLU A 119 -7.60 -6.15 9.56
N ASN A 120 -6.30 -6.28 9.83
CA ASN A 120 -5.62 -5.50 10.85
C ASN A 120 -5.67 -3.98 10.56
N ARG A 121 -5.67 -3.61 9.31
CA ARG A 121 -5.80 -2.20 8.88
C ARG A 121 -7.23 -1.70 9.07
N LEU A 122 -8.21 -2.52 8.69
CA LEU A 122 -9.63 -2.22 8.88
C LEU A 122 -10.05 -2.25 10.36
N ALA A 123 -9.42 -3.08 11.20
CA ALA A 123 -9.71 -3.12 12.62
C ALA A 123 -9.43 -1.79 13.35
N ARG A 124 -8.52 -0.97 12.81
CA ARG A 124 -8.20 0.37 13.33
C ARG A 124 -9.15 1.46 12.83
N ALA A 125 -9.93 1.17 11.79
CA ALA A 125 -10.91 2.11 11.25
C ALA A 125 -12.17 2.13 12.14
N SER A 126 -12.76 3.31 12.31
CA SER A 126 -14.04 3.46 13.01
C SER A 126 -15.16 2.71 12.26
N ALA A 127 -16.25 2.38 12.96
CA ALA A 127 -17.38 1.72 12.31
C ALA A 127 -17.97 2.52 11.13
N PRO A 128 -18.09 3.88 11.20
CA PRO A 128 -18.50 4.67 10.05
C PRO A 128 -17.48 4.66 8.90
N ASP A 129 -16.17 4.66 9.20
CA ASP A 129 -15.12 4.60 8.18
C ASP A 129 -15.13 3.26 7.45
N ARG A 130 -15.31 2.15 8.18
CA ARG A 130 -15.48 0.81 7.59
C ARG A 130 -16.67 0.76 6.63
N ARG A 131 -17.80 1.36 7.02
CA ARG A 131 -18.99 1.43 6.17
C ARG A 131 -18.73 2.17 4.86
N LEU A 132 -17.98 3.28 4.93
CA LEU A 132 -17.59 4.04 3.75
C LEU A 132 -16.64 3.22 2.86
N LEU A 133 -15.65 2.53 3.45
CA LEU A 133 -14.76 1.63 2.71
C LEU A 133 -15.51 0.48 2.02
N GLU A 134 -16.52 -0.10 2.67
CA GLU A 134 -17.37 -1.12 2.06
C GLU A 134 -18.17 -0.58 0.86
N ILE A 135 -18.67 0.65 0.95
CA ILE A 135 -19.38 1.31 -0.15
C ILE A 135 -18.43 1.51 -1.34
N VAL A 136 -17.24 2.05 -1.07
CA VAL A 136 -16.21 2.26 -2.10
C VAL A 136 -15.83 0.93 -2.73
N ALA A 137 -15.53 -0.10 -1.92
CA ALA A 137 -15.13 -1.42 -2.42
C ALA A 137 -16.17 -2.10 -3.34
N ARG A 138 -17.45 -1.83 -3.13
CA ARG A 138 -18.52 -2.41 -3.94
C ARG A 138 -18.82 -1.66 -5.22
N GLY A 139 -18.46 -0.39 -5.27
CA GLY A 139 -18.84 0.49 -6.37
C GLY A 139 -17.69 1.14 -7.12
N GLU A 140 -16.43 0.82 -6.76
CA GLU A 140 -15.26 1.44 -7.37
C GLU A 140 -15.11 1.18 -8.88
N PRO A 141 -14.71 2.22 -9.63
CA PRO A 141 -14.49 3.57 -9.16
C PRO A 141 -15.81 4.32 -8.91
N LEU A 142 -15.92 5.02 -7.76
CA LEU A 142 -17.10 5.78 -7.39
C LEU A 142 -16.89 7.29 -7.60
N PRO A 143 -17.80 7.98 -8.31
CA PRO A 143 -17.73 9.44 -8.39
C PRO A 143 -17.87 10.09 -7.00
N VAL A 144 -17.01 11.05 -6.68
CA VAL A 144 -17.05 11.83 -5.42
C VAL A 144 -18.43 12.43 -5.21
N ALA A 145 -19.10 12.88 -6.28
CA ALA A 145 -20.45 13.43 -6.21
C ALA A 145 -21.51 12.44 -5.66
N VAL A 146 -21.29 11.14 -5.80
CA VAL A 146 -22.16 10.12 -5.20
C VAL A 146 -21.95 10.06 -3.70
N LEU A 147 -20.69 10.14 -3.25
CA LEU A 147 -20.33 10.13 -1.84
C LEU A 147 -20.77 11.42 -1.12
N ALA A 148 -20.69 12.56 -1.78
CA ALA A 148 -21.16 13.84 -1.26
C ALA A 148 -22.66 13.82 -0.86
N ARG A 149 -23.46 12.98 -1.55
CA ARG A 149 -24.89 12.78 -1.19
C ARG A 149 -25.10 12.02 0.12
N LEU A 150 -24.04 11.38 0.63
CA LEU A 150 -24.06 10.60 1.87
C LEU A 150 -23.53 11.40 3.07
N ASP A 151 -23.20 12.70 2.88
CA ASP A 151 -22.64 13.58 3.91
C ASP A 151 -21.37 13.02 4.58
N VAL A 152 -20.46 12.48 3.75
CA VAL A 152 -19.25 11.80 4.21
C VAL A 152 -17.95 12.52 3.87
N ASP A 153 -18.02 13.78 3.44
CA ASP A 153 -16.85 14.54 2.92
C ASP A 153 -15.67 14.56 3.91
N GLN A 154 -15.92 14.89 5.17
CA GLN A 154 -14.87 14.92 6.20
C GLN A 154 -14.24 13.54 6.45
N ARG A 155 -15.03 12.47 6.29
CA ARG A 155 -14.56 11.09 6.43
C ARG A 155 -13.75 10.67 5.23
N LEU A 156 -14.16 11.08 4.03
CA LEU A 156 -13.41 10.81 2.82
C LEU A 156 -12.01 11.42 2.91
N ASP A 157 -11.91 12.69 3.33
CA ASP A 157 -10.62 13.36 3.56
C ASP A 157 -9.76 12.63 4.61
N HIS A 158 -10.39 12.11 5.66
CA HIS A 158 -9.69 11.30 6.67
C HIS A 158 -9.15 10.02 6.06
N LEU A 159 -9.97 9.28 5.31
CA LEU A 159 -9.58 8.02 4.68
C LEU A 159 -8.51 8.20 3.59
N VAL A 160 -8.59 9.29 2.83
CA VAL A 160 -7.55 9.65 1.85
C VAL A 160 -6.22 9.93 2.57
N ARG A 161 -6.23 10.72 3.64
CA ARG A 161 -5.03 10.99 4.46
C ARG A 161 -4.49 9.72 5.13
N ALA A 162 -5.34 8.81 5.55
CA ALA A 162 -4.96 7.52 6.10
C ALA A 162 -4.46 6.53 5.04
N GLY A 163 -4.52 6.88 3.74
CA GLY A 163 -4.13 6.02 2.64
C GLY A 163 -5.01 4.78 2.51
N LEU A 164 -6.26 4.86 2.95
CA LEU A 164 -7.26 3.80 2.84
C LEU A 164 -8.15 3.97 1.60
N VAL A 165 -8.10 5.13 0.98
CA VAL A 165 -8.83 5.48 -0.23
C VAL A 165 -7.93 6.38 -1.08
N THR A 166 -8.03 6.27 -2.40
CA THR A 166 -7.39 7.17 -3.36
C THR A 166 -8.45 7.97 -4.11
N THR A 167 -8.11 9.20 -4.44
CA THR A 167 -8.95 10.04 -5.31
C THR A 167 -8.20 10.34 -6.59
N THR A 168 -8.87 10.23 -7.72
CA THR A 168 -8.33 10.60 -9.03
C THR A 168 -8.84 12.00 -9.38
N PRO A 169 -8.00 13.06 -9.27
CA PRO A 169 -8.43 14.45 -9.47
C PRO A 169 -9.01 14.70 -10.86
N GLU A 170 -8.48 14.03 -11.88
CA GLU A 170 -8.89 14.19 -13.27
C GLU A 170 -10.31 13.68 -13.56
N HIS A 171 -10.77 12.68 -12.80
CA HIS A 171 -12.08 12.06 -13.01
C HIS A 171 -13.04 12.30 -11.84
N GLY A 172 -12.57 12.87 -10.74
CA GLY A 172 -13.38 13.05 -9.55
C GLY A 172 -13.89 11.74 -8.96
N GLU A 173 -13.09 10.68 -9.08
CA GLU A 173 -13.44 9.34 -8.64
C GLU A 173 -12.67 8.92 -7.40
N VAL A 174 -13.28 8.04 -6.63
CA VAL A 174 -12.75 7.44 -5.41
C VAL A 174 -12.64 5.93 -5.62
N ALA A 175 -11.49 5.38 -5.25
CA ALA A 175 -11.23 3.95 -5.28
C ALA A 175 -10.42 3.51 -4.05
N LEU A 176 -10.41 2.22 -3.77
CA LEU A 176 -9.47 1.66 -2.80
C LEU A 176 -8.05 1.71 -3.39
N PRO A 177 -7.03 1.95 -2.57
CA PRO A 177 -5.65 1.79 -2.99
C PRO A 177 -5.41 0.29 -3.22
N HIS A 178 -5.19 -0.06 -4.46
CA HIS A 178 -4.88 -1.43 -4.86
C HIS A 178 -3.54 -1.89 -4.32
#